data_3f1b9af1d512ded42b4c5ad6f1eaade3
#
_entry.id   3f1b9af1d512ded42b4c5ad6f1eaade3
#
_cell.length_a   1.000
_cell.length_b   1.000
_cell.length_c   1.000
_cell.angle_alpha   90.00
_cell.angle_beta   90.00
_cell.angle_gamma   90.00
#
_symmetry.space_group_name_H-M   'P 1'
#
loop_
_entity.id
_entity.type
_entity.pdbx_description
1 polymer ?
#
loop_
_entity_poly.entity_id
_entity_poly.type
_entity_poly.pdbx_seq_one_letter_code
_entity_poly.pdbx_strand_id
1 'polypeptide(L)'
;SLNWYDVESKDGYKLPSTLDPHEWCGSWIWKGCLNVKDHAGTEAKGKGIVKTFQNQCFRGSCEKCASSWISRESNKSTTRLNHYENLTDEKAKHIILSPPVWLRDKPISELRKEAYKSIKNVNAKAGCLIPHPFRAYKQTQLNEHINLLWYPSIHFHVVGYGWIEN
;
A
#
# COMPACT_ATOMS: atom_id res chain seq x y z
N SER A 1 3.43 -5.64 -19.62
CA SER A 1 3.35 -5.70 -18.15
C SER A 1 2.05 -5.06 -17.74
N LEU A 2 1.14 -5.85 -17.14
CA LEU A 2 -0.05 -5.30 -16.51
C LEU A 2 0.42 -4.41 -15.35
N ASN A 3 0.17 -3.13 -15.47
CA ASN A 3 0.32 -2.24 -14.34
C ASN A 3 -0.78 -2.59 -13.35
N TRP A 4 -0.45 -2.72 -12.09
CA TRP A 4 -1.39 -3.11 -11.04
C TRP A 4 -2.60 -2.16 -10.89
N TYR A 5 -2.52 -0.94 -11.41
CA TYR A 5 -3.62 0.04 -11.44
C TYR A 5 -4.56 -0.16 -12.64
N ASP A 6 -4.20 -0.97 -13.64
CA ASP A 6 -5.07 -1.35 -14.76
C ASP A 6 -5.96 -2.54 -14.41
N VAL A 7 -5.77 -3.10 -13.24
CA VAL A 7 -6.52 -4.26 -12.77
C VAL A 7 -7.87 -3.78 -12.26
N GLU A 8 -8.93 -4.11 -13.00
CA GLU A 8 -10.30 -3.86 -12.56
C GLU A 8 -10.56 -4.47 -11.19
N SER A 9 -11.19 -3.70 -10.33
CA SER A 9 -11.55 -4.16 -9.01
C SER A 9 -12.62 -5.24 -9.10
N LYS A 10 -12.33 -6.43 -8.59
CA LYS A 10 -13.36 -7.45 -8.41
C LYS A 10 -14.40 -6.94 -7.39
N ASP A 11 -15.68 -7.01 -7.73
CA ASP A 11 -16.81 -6.63 -6.85
C ASP A 11 -16.79 -5.17 -6.36
N GLY A 12 -16.30 -4.25 -7.18
CA GLY A 12 -16.20 -2.84 -6.82
C GLY A 12 -15.18 -2.54 -5.72
N TYR A 13 -14.34 -3.53 -5.37
CA TYR A 13 -13.24 -3.29 -4.45
C TYR A 13 -12.23 -2.35 -5.08
N LYS A 14 -12.16 -1.18 -4.53
CA LYS A 14 -11.08 -0.24 -4.83
C LYS A 14 -10.00 -0.38 -3.78
N LEU A 15 -8.74 -0.35 -4.19
CA LEU A 15 -7.62 -0.28 -3.25
C LEU A 15 -7.84 0.83 -2.22
N PRO A 16 -7.40 0.70 -0.97
CA PRO A 16 -7.48 1.79 0.00
C PRO A 16 -6.93 3.08 -0.59
N SER A 17 -7.64 4.20 -0.39
CA SER A 17 -7.30 5.50 -1.00
C SER A 17 -7.60 5.62 -2.50
N THR A 18 -8.55 4.86 -3.03
CA THR A 18 -8.93 4.82 -4.45
C THR A 18 -10.17 5.64 -4.77
N LEU A 19 -10.16 6.86 -4.35
CA LEU A 19 -10.95 7.86 -5.06
C LEU A 19 -10.26 8.10 -6.42
N ASP A 20 -11.01 8.48 -7.44
CA ASP A 20 -10.43 8.77 -8.76
C ASP A 20 -9.32 9.82 -8.66
N PRO A 21 -8.26 9.70 -9.47
CA PRO A 21 -7.21 10.70 -9.51
C PRO A 21 -7.79 12.10 -9.66
N HIS A 22 -7.19 13.09 -9.01
CA HIS A 22 -7.58 14.47 -9.25
C HIS A 22 -7.09 14.93 -10.63
N GLU A 23 -7.93 15.67 -11.36
CA GLU A 23 -7.61 16.20 -12.70
C GLU A 23 -6.30 16.99 -12.71
N TRP A 24 -6.02 17.75 -11.64
CA TRP A 24 -4.80 18.53 -11.49
C TRP A 24 -3.58 17.72 -11.04
N CYS A 25 -3.71 16.38 -10.84
CA CYS A 25 -2.57 15.56 -10.43
C CYS A 25 -1.51 15.55 -11.52
N GLY A 26 -0.27 15.84 -11.12
CA GLY A 26 0.87 15.98 -12.01
C GLY A 26 1.03 17.36 -12.64
N SER A 27 0.11 18.31 -12.43
CA SER A 27 0.30 19.71 -12.82
C SER A 27 1.38 20.37 -11.97
N TRP A 28 2.09 21.32 -12.57
CA TRP A 28 3.11 22.09 -11.85
C TRP A 28 2.51 23.32 -11.18
N ILE A 29 2.89 23.56 -9.94
CA ILE A 29 2.54 24.74 -9.17
C ILE A 29 3.79 25.41 -8.59
N TRP A 30 3.68 26.69 -8.36
CA TRP A 30 4.71 27.48 -7.71
C TRP A 30 4.29 27.72 -6.26
N LYS A 31 5.20 27.47 -5.34
CA LYS A 31 5.04 27.85 -3.92
C LYS A 31 6.20 28.73 -3.52
N GLY A 32 5.88 29.86 -2.91
CA GLY A 32 6.88 30.80 -2.49
C GLY A 32 6.73 31.21 -1.03
N CYS A 33 7.84 31.44 -0.38
CA CYS A 33 7.93 32.17 0.88
C CYS A 33 8.47 33.59 0.57
N LEU A 34 7.63 34.57 0.80
CA LEU A 34 7.99 35.97 0.61
C LEU A 34 8.49 36.64 1.90
N ASN A 35 8.47 35.94 3.02
CA ASN A 35 8.97 36.46 4.30
C ASN A 35 10.48 36.38 4.35
N VAL A 36 11.14 37.37 3.75
CA VAL A 36 12.62 37.45 3.65
C VAL A 36 13.33 37.44 4.99
N LYS A 37 12.63 37.83 6.09
CA LYS A 37 13.19 37.84 7.44
C LYS A 37 13.43 36.41 7.97
N ASP A 38 12.58 35.48 7.60
CA ASP A 38 12.72 34.08 8.01
C ASP A 38 13.90 33.37 7.34
N HIS A 39 14.46 33.98 6.31
CA HIS A 39 15.62 33.46 5.58
C HIS A 39 16.97 34.01 6.08
N ALA A 40 16.98 34.76 7.17
CA ALA A 40 18.16 35.50 7.63
C ALA A 40 19.40 34.63 7.90
N GLY A 41 19.20 33.34 8.28
CA GLY A 41 20.26 32.35 8.53
C GLY A 41 20.61 31.46 7.35
N THR A 42 20.11 31.73 6.15
CA THR A 42 20.28 30.90 4.97
C THR A 42 20.96 31.65 3.82
N GLU A 43 21.34 30.94 2.76
CA GLU A 43 21.85 31.53 1.50
C GLU A 43 20.82 32.43 0.81
N ALA A 44 19.55 32.31 1.19
CA ALA A 44 18.46 33.11 0.67
C ALA A 44 18.21 34.41 1.46
N LYS A 45 19.16 34.84 2.29
CA LYS A 45 19.04 36.08 3.09
C LYS A 45 18.66 37.28 2.20
N GLY A 46 17.57 37.93 2.61
CA GLY A 46 17.06 39.09 1.87
C GLY A 46 16.35 38.80 0.54
N LYS A 47 16.10 37.53 0.23
CA LYS A 47 15.42 37.07 -0.99
C LYS A 47 14.19 36.28 -0.69
N GLY A 48 13.16 36.36 -1.53
CA GLY A 48 12.07 35.42 -1.55
C GLY A 48 12.53 34.07 -2.11
N ILE A 49 12.04 33.00 -1.56
CA ILE A 49 12.28 31.63 -2.08
C ILE A 49 11.06 31.18 -2.83
N VAL A 50 11.22 30.83 -4.11
CA VAL A 50 10.13 30.23 -4.92
C VAL A 50 10.61 28.88 -5.42
N LYS A 51 9.79 27.85 -5.19
CA LYS A 51 10.06 26.49 -5.67
C LYS A 51 8.88 25.97 -6.47
N THR A 52 9.19 25.21 -7.50
CA THR A 52 8.21 24.48 -8.28
C THR A 52 7.91 23.17 -7.61
N PHE A 53 6.65 22.82 -7.54
CA PHE A 53 6.16 21.53 -7.02
C PHE A 53 5.20 20.91 -8.01
N GLN A 54 5.25 19.60 -8.12
CA GLN A 54 4.25 18.88 -8.85
C GLN A 54 3.10 18.51 -7.89
N ASN A 55 1.88 18.85 -8.28
CA ASN A 55 0.70 18.45 -7.52
C ASN A 55 0.58 16.94 -7.48
N GLN A 56 0.25 16.41 -6.30
CA GLN A 56 0.07 14.98 -6.08
C GLN A 56 -1.26 14.75 -5.37
N CYS A 57 -2.06 13.81 -5.87
CA CYS A 57 -3.29 13.40 -5.23
C CYS A 57 -3.09 12.32 -4.16
N PHE A 58 -1.91 11.71 -4.10
CA PHE A 58 -1.54 10.62 -3.18
C PHE A 58 -2.52 9.44 -3.18
N ARG A 59 -3.10 9.12 -4.32
CA ARG A 59 -4.04 8.02 -4.48
C ARG A 59 -3.37 6.81 -5.09
N GLY A 60 -3.70 5.63 -4.55
CA GLY A 60 -3.14 4.38 -5.02
C GLY A 60 -3.52 4.04 -6.47
N SER A 61 -4.70 4.51 -6.91
CA SER A 61 -5.20 4.36 -8.28
C SER A 61 -4.59 5.34 -9.29
N CYS A 62 -3.84 6.33 -8.84
CA CYS A 62 -3.23 7.33 -9.71
C CYS A 62 -1.89 6.83 -10.25
N GLU A 63 -1.77 6.71 -11.56
CA GLU A 63 -0.52 6.30 -12.23
C GLU A 63 0.70 7.12 -11.77
N LYS A 64 0.53 8.45 -11.66
CA LYS A 64 1.60 9.37 -11.25
C LYS A 64 1.97 9.26 -9.77
N CYS A 65 1.00 8.91 -8.92
CA CYS A 65 1.18 8.89 -7.46
C CYS A 65 1.36 7.51 -6.85
N ALA A 66 1.11 6.45 -7.61
CA ALA A 66 1.08 5.08 -7.11
C ALA A 66 2.34 4.70 -6.34
N SER A 67 3.52 4.94 -6.90
CA SER A 67 4.80 4.62 -6.25
C SER A 67 5.02 5.42 -4.97
N SER A 68 4.72 6.71 -4.97
CA SER A 68 4.81 7.56 -3.78
C SER A 68 3.81 7.13 -2.70
N TRP A 69 2.60 6.73 -3.11
CA TRP A 69 1.59 6.20 -2.20
C TRP A 69 2.06 4.89 -1.56
N ILE A 70 2.57 3.94 -2.36
CA ILE A 70 3.10 2.66 -1.88
C ILE A 70 4.22 2.90 -0.87
N SER A 71 5.21 3.73 -1.21
CA SER A 71 6.33 4.05 -0.32
C SER A 71 5.87 4.65 1.00
N ARG A 72 4.91 5.57 0.95
CA ARG A 72 4.36 6.20 2.15
C ARG A 72 3.62 5.21 3.05
N GLU A 73 2.75 4.37 2.50
CA GLU A 73 1.99 3.38 3.28
C GLU A 73 2.91 2.26 3.81
N SER A 74 3.90 1.83 3.02
CA SER A 74 4.93 0.90 3.45
C SER A 74 5.72 1.46 4.64
N ASN A 75 6.22 2.69 4.53
CA ASN A 75 6.96 3.34 5.61
C ASN A 75 6.14 3.47 6.90
N LYS A 76 4.85 3.86 6.79
CA LYS A 76 3.96 3.92 7.95
C LYS A 76 3.81 2.56 8.64
N SER A 77 3.60 1.50 7.85
CA SER A 77 3.45 0.15 8.35
C SER A 77 4.73 -0.34 9.01
N THR A 78 5.86 -0.17 8.35
CA THR A 78 7.19 -0.55 8.87
C THR A 78 7.52 0.20 10.16
N THR A 79 7.26 1.52 10.22
CA THR A 79 7.51 2.30 11.44
C THR A 79 6.69 1.77 12.62
N ARG A 80 5.42 1.43 12.40
CA ARG A 80 4.55 0.89 13.46
C ARG A 80 5.00 -0.50 13.90
N LEU A 81 5.37 -1.37 12.96
CA LEU A 81 5.88 -2.70 13.26
C LEU A 81 7.18 -2.62 14.07
N ASN A 82 8.16 -1.84 13.61
CA ASN A 82 9.43 -1.66 14.32
C ASN A 82 9.23 -1.08 15.72
N HIS A 83 8.29 -0.13 15.87
CA HIS A 83 7.97 0.42 17.20
C HIS A 83 7.45 -0.66 18.15
N TYR A 84 6.54 -1.53 17.69
CA TYR A 84 6.03 -2.64 18.50
C TYR A 84 7.12 -3.65 18.83
N GLU A 85 7.95 -4.01 17.85
CA GLU A 85 9.10 -4.92 18.04
C GLU A 85 10.06 -4.39 19.12
N ASN A 86 10.40 -3.10 19.06
CA ASN A 86 11.26 -2.46 20.07
C ASN A 86 10.66 -2.43 21.47
N LEU A 87 9.33 -2.42 21.60
CA LEU A 87 8.65 -2.44 22.90
C LEU A 87 8.50 -3.83 23.51
N THR A 88 8.44 -4.87 22.67
CA THR A 88 8.04 -6.23 23.10
C THR A 88 9.12 -7.27 22.91
N ASP A 89 10.17 -6.94 22.15
CA ASP A 89 11.21 -7.88 21.70
C ASP A 89 10.67 -9.08 20.87
N GLU A 90 9.39 -8.99 20.44
CA GLU A 90 8.78 -9.99 19.56
C GLU A 90 9.21 -9.77 18.11
N LYS A 91 9.42 -10.82 17.34
CA LYS A 91 9.74 -10.73 15.91
C LYS A 91 8.47 -10.82 15.06
N ALA A 92 8.37 -9.93 14.07
CA ALA A 92 7.28 -9.96 13.13
C ALA A 92 7.29 -11.26 12.31
N LYS A 93 6.11 -11.85 12.15
CA LYS A 93 5.88 -13.05 11.33
C LYS A 93 4.98 -12.68 10.16
N HIS A 94 5.14 -13.38 9.04
CA HIS A 94 4.32 -13.21 7.85
C HIS A 94 3.55 -14.48 7.56
N ILE A 95 2.24 -14.35 7.41
CA ILE A 95 1.37 -15.44 6.97
C ILE A 95 0.47 -14.99 5.82
N ILE A 96 0.00 -15.96 5.06
CA ILE A 96 -0.96 -15.75 3.98
C ILE A 96 -2.26 -16.45 4.35
N LEU A 97 -3.35 -15.69 4.40
CA LEU A 97 -4.69 -16.20 4.61
C LEU A 97 -5.42 -16.26 3.27
N SER A 98 -5.82 -17.44 2.86
CA SER A 98 -6.66 -17.63 1.68
C SER A 98 -8.06 -18.03 2.11
N PRO A 99 -9.12 -17.38 1.63
CA PRO A 99 -10.47 -17.80 1.93
C PRO A 99 -10.72 -19.19 1.34
N PRO A 100 -11.46 -20.06 2.06
CA PRO A 100 -11.89 -21.33 1.52
C PRO A 100 -12.78 -21.12 0.30
N VAL A 101 -12.92 -22.17 -0.53
CA VAL A 101 -13.60 -22.09 -1.84
C VAL A 101 -15.01 -21.50 -1.72
N TRP A 102 -15.76 -21.89 -0.69
CA TRP A 102 -17.16 -21.45 -0.48
C TRP A 102 -17.32 -19.99 -0.04
N LEU A 103 -16.22 -19.32 0.33
CA LEU A 103 -16.21 -17.89 0.67
C LEU A 103 -15.68 -16.99 -0.44
N ARG A 104 -15.08 -17.55 -1.49
CA ARG A 104 -14.34 -16.75 -2.50
C ARG A 104 -15.21 -15.77 -3.26
N ASP A 105 -16.51 -16.05 -3.37
CA ASP A 105 -17.46 -15.18 -4.08
C ASP A 105 -18.07 -14.10 -3.18
N LYS A 106 -17.70 -14.08 -1.92
CA LYS A 106 -18.14 -13.03 -0.99
C LYS A 106 -17.45 -11.71 -1.28
N PRO A 107 -18.15 -10.59 -1.01
CA PRO A 107 -17.54 -9.26 -1.10
C PRO A 107 -16.28 -9.16 -0.24
N ILE A 108 -15.31 -8.39 -0.68
CA ILE A 108 -14.03 -8.22 0.03
C ILE A 108 -14.21 -7.71 1.47
N SER A 109 -15.23 -6.89 1.70
CA SER A 109 -15.57 -6.41 3.05
C SER A 109 -15.94 -7.54 4.02
N GLU A 110 -16.63 -8.58 3.53
CA GLU A 110 -16.95 -9.78 4.31
C GLU A 110 -15.72 -10.67 4.49
N LEU A 111 -14.99 -10.93 3.41
CA LEU A 111 -13.73 -11.69 3.47
C LEU A 111 -12.73 -11.09 4.44
N ARG A 112 -12.65 -9.76 4.48
CA ARG A 112 -11.81 -9.03 5.44
C ARG A 112 -12.26 -9.27 6.89
N LYS A 113 -13.56 -9.29 7.17
CA LYS A 113 -14.08 -9.61 8.50
C LYS A 113 -13.71 -11.04 8.92
N GLU A 114 -13.83 -12.01 8.01
CA GLU A 114 -13.44 -13.39 8.27
C GLU A 114 -11.92 -13.53 8.48
N ALA A 115 -11.11 -12.82 7.72
CA ALA A 115 -9.68 -12.77 7.93
C ALA A 115 -9.33 -12.20 9.32
N TYR A 116 -9.99 -11.15 9.79
CA TYR A 116 -9.80 -10.64 11.14
C TYR A 116 -10.20 -11.64 12.23
N LYS A 117 -11.28 -12.41 12.04
CA LYS A 117 -11.63 -13.49 12.97
C LYS A 117 -10.53 -14.56 13.03
N SER A 118 -10.05 -14.99 11.86
CA SER A 118 -8.97 -15.98 11.77
C SER A 118 -7.69 -15.51 12.48
N ILE A 119 -7.32 -14.24 12.30
CA ILE A 119 -6.17 -13.62 12.95
C ILE A 119 -6.32 -13.63 14.48
N LYS A 120 -7.51 -13.30 14.98
CA LYS A 120 -7.81 -13.37 16.44
C LYS A 120 -7.69 -14.78 16.97
N ASN A 121 -8.18 -15.78 16.23
CA ASN A 121 -8.15 -17.18 16.66
C ASN A 121 -6.72 -17.73 16.79
N VAL A 122 -5.75 -17.18 16.03
CA VAL A 122 -4.34 -17.53 16.17
C VAL A 122 -3.59 -16.58 17.10
N ASN A 123 -4.32 -15.83 17.94
CA ASN A 123 -3.77 -14.96 18.97
C ASN A 123 -2.83 -13.85 18.45
N ALA A 124 -3.11 -13.30 17.27
CA ALA A 124 -2.37 -12.15 16.80
C ALA A 124 -2.66 -10.93 17.67
N LYS A 125 -1.62 -10.26 18.15
CA LYS A 125 -1.71 -9.12 19.04
C LYS A 125 -1.69 -7.78 18.31
N ALA A 126 -0.86 -7.71 17.26
CA ALA A 126 -0.66 -6.50 16.47
C ALA A 126 -0.21 -6.87 15.05
N GLY A 127 -0.40 -5.97 14.10
CA GLY A 127 0.06 -6.19 12.73
C GLY A 127 -0.68 -5.41 11.66
N CYS A 128 -0.41 -5.77 10.41
CA CYS A 128 -1.03 -5.23 9.22
C CYS A 128 -1.72 -6.35 8.43
N LEU A 129 -2.94 -6.11 7.97
CA LEU A 129 -3.68 -6.98 7.06
C LEU A 129 -3.74 -6.32 5.69
N ILE A 130 -3.13 -6.94 4.68
CA ILE A 130 -2.98 -6.40 3.33
C ILE A 130 -3.75 -7.31 2.37
N PRO A 131 -4.87 -6.85 1.79
CA PRO A 131 -5.62 -7.62 0.80
C PRO A 131 -4.89 -7.63 -0.55
N HIS A 132 -4.79 -8.80 -1.16
CA HIS A 132 -4.31 -9.01 -2.51
C HIS A 132 -5.41 -9.69 -3.33
N PRO A 133 -6.02 -8.98 -4.29
CA PRO A 133 -7.12 -9.53 -5.08
C PRO A 133 -6.68 -10.51 -6.16
N PHE A 134 -5.41 -10.51 -6.53
CA PHE A 134 -4.87 -11.30 -7.64
C PHE A 134 -3.67 -12.12 -7.23
N ARG A 135 -3.47 -13.22 -7.96
CA ARG A 135 -2.23 -14.00 -7.93
C ARG A 135 -1.61 -14.01 -9.33
N ALA A 136 -0.29 -14.14 -9.36
CA ALA A 136 0.45 -14.37 -10.57
C ALA A 136 0.99 -15.80 -10.58
N TYR A 137 0.97 -16.45 -11.73
CA TYR A 137 1.76 -17.65 -11.97
C TYR A 137 2.72 -17.44 -13.14
N LYS A 138 3.84 -18.11 -13.07
CA LYS A 138 4.83 -18.07 -14.14
C LYS A 138 4.41 -19.07 -15.20
N GLN A 139 4.19 -18.62 -16.42
CA GLN A 139 4.09 -19.50 -17.57
C GLN A 139 5.47 -19.54 -18.24
N THR A 140 6.15 -20.68 -18.15
CA THR A 140 7.41 -20.91 -18.83
C THR A 140 7.05 -21.24 -20.29
N GLN A 141 7.33 -20.34 -21.20
CA GLN A 141 7.35 -20.66 -22.64
C GLN A 141 8.76 -21.12 -22.99
N LEU A 142 8.84 -21.99 -24.00
CA LEU A 142 10.09 -22.65 -24.47
C LEU A 142 11.24 -21.69 -24.88
N ASN A 143 11.00 -20.40 -24.93
CA ASN A 143 11.95 -19.36 -25.34
C ASN A 143 12.12 -18.30 -24.25
N GLU A 144 12.80 -18.60 -23.16
CA GLU A 144 13.41 -17.69 -22.16
C GLU A 144 12.61 -16.46 -21.68
N HIS A 145 11.40 -16.20 -22.14
CA HIS A 145 10.56 -15.12 -21.66
C HIS A 145 9.59 -15.62 -20.59
N ILE A 146 9.78 -15.15 -19.37
CA ILE A 146 8.85 -15.42 -18.25
C ILE A 146 7.63 -14.51 -18.43
N ASN A 147 6.51 -15.06 -18.90
CA ASN A 147 5.24 -14.37 -18.85
C ASN A 147 4.55 -14.59 -17.51
N LEU A 148 4.26 -13.50 -16.83
CA LEU A 148 3.43 -13.52 -15.62
C LEU A 148 1.96 -13.39 -16.04
N LEU A 149 1.18 -14.42 -15.76
CA LEU A 149 -0.27 -14.38 -15.94
C LEU A 149 -0.93 -14.11 -14.59
N TRP A 150 -1.75 -13.07 -14.56
CA TRP A 150 -2.52 -12.68 -13.38
C TRP A 150 -3.92 -13.27 -13.44
N TYR A 151 -4.40 -13.77 -12.33
CA TYR A 151 -5.76 -14.29 -12.21
C TYR A 151 -6.40 -13.84 -10.89
N PRO A 152 -7.73 -13.63 -10.87
CA PRO A 152 -8.44 -13.26 -9.66
C PRO A 152 -8.30 -14.36 -8.60
N SER A 153 -7.72 -14.03 -7.47
CA SER A 153 -7.56 -14.95 -6.34
C SER A 153 -7.30 -14.15 -5.08
N ILE A 154 -8.38 -13.78 -4.42
CA ILE A 154 -8.29 -13.00 -3.19
C ILE A 154 -7.54 -13.75 -2.11
N HIS A 155 -6.64 -13.08 -1.47
CA HIS A 155 -5.91 -13.55 -0.30
C HIS A 155 -5.42 -12.35 0.51
N PHE A 156 -5.02 -12.61 1.74
CA PHE A 156 -4.53 -11.55 2.63
C PHE A 156 -3.12 -11.89 3.10
N HIS A 157 -2.22 -10.95 2.99
CA HIS A 157 -0.94 -10.97 3.67
C HIS A 157 -1.11 -10.36 5.04
N VAL A 158 -0.65 -11.07 6.06
CA VAL A 158 -0.65 -10.59 7.44
C VAL A 158 0.78 -10.56 7.92
N VAL A 159 1.24 -9.39 8.29
CA VAL A 159 2.55 -9.19 8.92
C VAL A 159 2.28 -8.71 10.33
N GLY A 160 2.71 -9.46 11.33
CA GLY A 160 2.36 -9.13 12.72
C GLY A 160 3.03 -9.99 13.76
N TYR A 161 2.50 -9.93 14.98
CA TYR A 161 3.07 -10.48 16.19
C TYR A 161 2.05 -11.32 16.96
N GLY A 162 2.54 -12.19 17.86
CA GLY A 162 1.70 -12.92 18.82
C GLY A 162 1.01 -14.15 18.26
N TRP A 163 1.54 -14.73 17.18
CA TRP A 163 1.04 -15.99 16.64
C TRP A 163 1.27 -17.15 17.58
N ILE A 164 0.39 -18.17 17.54
CA ILE A 164 0.59 -19.43 18.23
C ILE A 164 1.91 -20.04 17.75
N GLU A 165 2.80 -20.31 18.69
CA GLU A 165 3.96 -21.16 18.44
C GLU A 165 3.48 -22.60 18.61
N ASN A 166 3.69 -23.43 17.58
CA ASN A 166 3.44 -24.87 17.65
C ASN A 166 4.50 -25.56 18.51
#